data_f6d581f458fbc1097ca0909cdc6ba1b0
#
_entry.id   f6d581f458fbc1097ca0909cdc6ba1b0
#
_cell.length_a   1.000
_cell.length_b   1.000
_cell.length_c   1.000
_cell.angle_alpha   90.00
_cell.angle_beta   90.00
_cell.angle_gamma   90.00
#
_symmetry.space_group_name_H-M   'P 1'
#
loop_
_entity.id
_entity.type
_entity.pdbx_description
1 polymer ?
#
loop_
_entity_poly.entity_id
_entity_poly.type
_entity_poly.pdbx_seq_one_letter_code
_entity_poly.pdbx_strand_id
1 'polypeptide(L)'
;KSDSYNEYCTRWQSRVSKDTIDEYRRYATSDSLVEEYRAGRTLLSQDYRTLDSFGVEMWINKTIYLAQDKMTGDVIGIVSLRDITDRYRQEFMREALEKQASTDLLTGLYNHVTGEVLIKSKIDNEKYMDAAFIIFDIDFFKKINDTRGHYFGDCVLQKVAEILKGCIRENQDVASRYGGDEFVIFITYKQEDDIYDIVDRIFKAISTQYDGCQISISMGIFLASACEEGYYEMYKKADRALYRAKEAGKGRYIFSN
;
A
#
# COMPACT_ATOMS: atom_id res chain seq x y z
N LYS A 1 -36.02 36.83 -1.37
CA LYS A 1 -36.40 35.65 -2.22
C LYS A 1 -35.64 34.47 -1.65
N SER A 2 -36.35 33.44 -1.18
CA SER A 2 -35.71 32.17 -0.83
C SER A 2 -35.38 31.49 -2.16
N ASP A 3 -34.09 31.16 -2.41
CA ASP A 3 -33.70 30.37 -3.55
C ASP A 3 -34.33 28.97 -3.44
N SER A 4 -34.77 28.41 -4.56
CA SER A 4 -35.15 26.99 -4.57
C SER A 4 -33.95 26.11 -4.26
N TYR A 5 -34.18 24.89 -3.77
CA TYR A 5 -33.10 23.94 -3.51
C TYR A 5 -32.21 23.73 -4.74
N ASN A 6 -32.81 23.62 -5.93
CA ASN A 6 -32.10 23.44 -7.19
C ASN A 6 -31.20 24.64 -7.53
N GLU A 7 -31.68 25.87 -7.33
CA GLU A 7 -30.89 27.09 -7.56
C GLU A 7 -29.72 27.18 -6.59
N TYR A 8 -29.94 26.87 -5.33
CA TYR A 8 -28.88 26.79 -4.34
C TYR A 8 -27.79 25.78 -4.75
N CYS A 9 -28.19 24.54 -5.08
CA CYS A 9 -27.25 23.50 -5.49
C CYS A 9 -26.50 23.86 -6.79
N THR A 10 -27.17 24.45 -7.78
CA THR A 10 -26.53 24.88 -9.03
C THR A 10 -25.49 25.96 -8.79
N ARG A 11 -25.78 26.94 -7.93
CA ARG A 11 -24.84 27.99 -7.55
C ARG A 11 -23.61 27.44 -6.82
N TRP A 12 -23.86 26.50 -5.91
CA TRP A 12 -22.77 25.89 -5.11
C TRP A 12 -21.88 24.98 -5.95
N GLN A 13 -22.42 24.32 -6.98
CA GLN A 13 -21.71 23.38 -7.84
C GLN A 13 -20.42 23.95 -8.45
N SER A 14 -20.37 25.24 -8.75
CA SER A 14 -19.18 25.89 -9.31
C SER A 14 -17.97 25.90 -8.36
N ARG A 15 -18.19 25.68 -7.07
CA ARG A 15 -17.15 25.63 -6.03
C ARG A 15 -16.73 24.21 -5.68
N VAL A 16 -17.46 23.21 -6.15
CA VAL A 16 -17.18 21.80 -5.86
C VAL A 16 -16.00 21.32 -6.72
N SER A 17 -15.09 20.59 -6.13
CA SER A 17 -13.92 20.04 -6.81
C SER A 17 -14.31 19.01 -7.86
N LYS A 18 -13.56 18.96 -8.97
CA LYS A 18 -13.88 18.09 -10.12
C LYS A 18 -13.87 16.61 -9.78
N ASP A 19 -13.07 16.19 -8.83
CA ASP A 19 -12.93 14.80 -8.38
C ASP A 19 -14.11 14.33 -7.51
N THR A 20 -14.88 15.24 -6.92
CA THR A 20 -16.06 14.92 -6.09
C THR A 20 -17.36 15.50 -6.65
N ILE A 21 -17.35 15.97 -7.89
CA ILE A 21 -18.52 16.62 -8.50
C ILE A 21 -19.69 15.66 -8.73
N ASP A 22 -19.39 14.40 -9.06
CA ASP A 22 -20.42 13.40 -9.34
C ASP A 22 -21.13 12.96 -8.06
N GLU A 23 -20.39 12.83 -6.95
CA GLU A 23 -20.97 12.63 -5.62
C GLU A 23 -21.89 13.80 -5.25
N TYR A 24 -21.43 15.03 -5.47
CA TYR A 24 -22.23 16.21 -5.18
C TYR A 24 -23.54 16.24 -5.99
N ARG A 25 -23.50 15.91 -7.28
CA ARG A 25 -24.64 15.94 -8.20
C ARG A 25 -25.72 14.92 -7.86
N ARG A 26 -25.36 13.81 -7.22
CA ARG A 26 -26.31 12.74 -6.88
C ARG A 26 -27.56 13.23 -6.15
N TYR A 27 -27.41 14.22 -5.26
CA TYR A 27 -28.48 14.80 -4.46
C TYR A 27 -28.56 16.32 -4.66
N ALA A 28 -28.40 16.79 -5.89
CA ALA A 28 -28.37 18.21 -6.20
C ALA A 28 -29.71 18.76 -6.72
N THR A 29 -30.71 17.90 -6.93
CA THR A 29 -32.04 18.30 -7.42
C THR A 29 -33.15 17.82 -6.48
N SER A 30 -34.26 18.58 -6.44
CA SER A 30 -35.47 18.19 -5.67
C SER A 30 -36.05 16.88 -6.19
N ASP A 31 -35.97 16.63 -7.49
CA ASP A 31 -36.52 15.41 -8.09
C ASP A 31 -35.74 14.17 -7.63
N SER A 32 -34.40 14.24 -7.57
CA SER A 32 -33.59 13.15 -7.05
C SER A 32 -33.91 12.84 -5.58
N LEU A 33 -34.21 13.85 -4.76
CA LEU A 33 -34.59 13.65 -3.36
C LEU A 33 -35.95 12.99 -3.21
N VAL A 34 -36.91 13.35 -4.07
CA VAL A 34 -38.26 12.74 -4.08
C VAL A 34 -38.15 11.27 -4.51
N GLU A 35 -37.32 10.94 -5.49
CA GLU A 35 -37.07 9.56 -5.92
C GLU A 35 -36.46 8.72 -4.79
N GLU A 36 -35.46 9.27 -4.07
CA GLU A 36 -34.84 8.62 -2.92
C GLU A 36 -35.86 8.35 -1.81
N TYR A 37 -36.73 9.34 -1.51
CA TYR A 37 -37.79 9.17 -0.53
C TYR A 37 -38.80 8.08 -0.93
N ARG A 38 -39.21 8.07 -2.19
CA ARG A 38 -40.11 7.02 -2.74
C ARG A 38 -39.51 5.64 -2.70
N ALA A 39 -38.18 5.55 -2.79
CA ALA A 39 -37.42 4.32 -2.62
C ALA A 39 -37.23 3.90 -1.14
N GLY A 40 -37.84 4.64 -0.19
CA GLY A 40 -37.79 4.37 1.24
C GLY A 40 -36.53 4.89 1.96
N ARG A 41 -35.70 5.69 1.30
CA ARG A 41 -34.50 6.28 1.89
C ARG A 41 -34.82 7.65 2.45
N THR A 42 -34.82 7.76 3.76
CA THR A 42 -35.16 8.99 4.50
C THR A 42 -33.94 9.74 5.05
N LEU A 43 -32.77 9.11 5.00
CA LEU A 43 -31.48 9.69 5.40
C LEU A 43 -30.47 9.49 4.27
N LEU A 44 -29.97 10.59 3.73
CA LEU A 44 -28.96 10.61 2.68
C LEU A 44 -27.73 11.32 3.23
N SER A 45 -26.55 10.84 2.91
CA SER A 45 -25.29 11.46 3.30
C SER A 45 -24.26 11.35 2.19
N GLN A 46 -23.49 12.41 1.99
CA GLN A 46 -22.39 12.43 1.03
C GLN A 46 -21.31 13.40 1.48
N ASP A 47 -20.08 13.02 1.21
CA ASP A 47 -18.91 13.87 1.43
C ASP A 47 -18.45 14.41 0.07
N TYR A 48 -18.07 15.67 0.02
CA TYR A 48 -17.51 16.28 -1.19
C TYR A 48 -16.52 17.39 -0.82
N ARG A 49 -15.60 17.66 -1.75
CA ARG A 49 -14.58 18.70 -1.61
C ARG A 49 -15.04 19.97 -2.30
N THR A 50 -14.88 21.11 -1.62
CA THR A 50 -15.31 22.42 -2.12
C THR A 50 -14.31 23.51 -1.71
N LEU A 51 -14.49 24.71 -2.25
CA LEU A 51 -13.75 25.91 -1.84
C LEU A 51 -14.62 26.76 -0.90
N ASP A 52 -13.99 27.27 0.15
CA ASP A 52 -14.63 28.27 1.02
C ASP A 52 -14.70 29.66 0.32
N SER A 53 -15.13 30.69 1.06
CA SER A 53 -15.22 32.05 0.56
C SER A 53 -13.87 32.72 0.27
N PHE A 54 -12.78 32.16 0.79
CA PHE A 54 -11.41 32.62 0.60
C PHE A 54 -10.64 31.78 -0.45
N GLY A 55 -11.30 30.79 -1.06
CA GLY A 55 -10.68 29.89 -2.03
C GLY A 55 -9.85 28.75 -1.40
N VAL A 56 -10.04 28.51 -0.09
CA VAL A 56 -9.37 27.40 0.61
C VAL A 56 -10.19 26.13 0.47
N GLU A 57 -9.51 25.01 0.15
CA GLU A 57 -10.16 23.70 0.04
C GLU A 57 -10.67 23.21 1.40
N MET A 58 -11.90 22.73 1.40
CA MET A 58 -12.55 22.14 2.56
C MET A 58 -13.39 20.92 2.19
N TRP A 59 -13.55 20.00 3.11
CA TRP A 59 -14.43 18.85 2.98
C TRP A 59 -15.75 19.11 3.71
N ILE A 60 -16.85 18.91 3.00
CA ILE A 60 -18.20 19.08 3.55
C ILE A 60 -18.90 17.73 3.54
N ASN A 61 -19.46 17.35 4.69
CA ASN A 61 -20.50 16.35 4.76
C ASN A 61 -21.86 17.02 4.60
N LYS A 62 -22.61 16.61 3.59
CA LYS A 62 -24.00 17.01 3.36
C LYS A 62 -24.89 15.87 3.78
N THR A 63 -25.66 16.07 4.84
CA THR A 63 -26.67 15.12 5.31
C THR A 63 -28.07 15.70 5.03
N ILE A 64 -28.96 14.89 4.46
CA ILE A 64 -30.32 15.28 4.10
C ILE A 64 -31.27 14.31 4.80
N TYR A 65 -32.16 14.87 5.63
CA TYR A 65 -33.27 14.16 6.27
C TYR A 65 -34.54 14.41 5.46
N LEU A 66 -35.15 13.34 4.95
CA LEU A 66 -36.39 13.43 4.15
C LEU A 66 -37.58 12.97 4.98
N ALA A 67 -38.66 13.69 4.89
CA ALA A 67 -39.93 13.36 5.53
C ALA A 67 -41.09 13.79 4.62
N GLN A 68 -42.28 13.29 4.88
CA GLN A 68 -43.50 13.76 4.22
C GLN A 68 -44.29 14.70 5.14
N ASP A 69 -44.64 15.86 4.62
CA ASP A 69 -45.57 16.75 5.29
C ASP A 69 -46.96 16.09 5.32
N LYS A 70 -47.51 15.92 6.52
CA LYS A 70 -48.81 15.25 6.70
C LYS A 70 -49.99 16.09 6.21
N MET A 71 -49.82 17.41 6.06
CA MET A 71 -50.90 18.31 5.63
C MET A 71 -50.96 18.46 4.11
N THR A 72 -49.79 18.59 3.46
CA THR A 72 -49.70 18.82 2.03
C THR A 72 -49.42 17.54 1.25
N GLY A 73 -48.84 16.53 1.88
CA GLY A 73 -48.35 15.32 1.23
C GLY A 73 -46.99 15.48 0.53
N ASP A 74 -46.42 16.67 0.57
CA ASP A 74 -45.14 16.98 -0.07
C ASP A 74 -43.97 16.35 0.66
N VAL A 75 -42.90 16.02 -0.08
CA VAL A 75 -41.63 15.61 0.51
C VAL A 75 -40.85 16.86 0.94
N ILE A 76 -40.55 16.93 2.20
CA ILE A 76 -39.72 17.98 2.80
C ILE A 76 -38.35 17.43 3.16
N GLY A 77 -37.30 18.25 2.98
CA GLY A 77 -35.94 17.90 3.30
C GLY A 77 -35.28 18.91 4.24
N ILE A 78 -34.60 18.39 5.26
CA ILE A 78 -33.72 19.19 6.12
C ILE A 78 -32.27 18.86 5.70
N VAL A 79 -31.56 19.88 5.24
CA VAL A 79 -30.16 19.75 4.81
C VAL A 79 -29.27 20.27 5.95
N SER A 80 -28.35 19.42 6.39
CA SER A 80 -27.27 19.77 7.31
C SER A 80 -25.94 19.73 6.55
N LEU A 81 -25.16 20.79 6.66
CA LEU A 81 -23.81 20.87 6.14
C LEU A 81 -22.85 20.92 7.32
N ARG A 82 -21.87 20.04 7.32
CA ARG A 82 -20.84 19.99 8.36
C ARG A 82 -19.47 20.06 7.70
N ASP A 83 -18.62 20.95 8.18
CA ASP A 83 -17.20 20.93 7.85
C ASP A 83 -16.54 19.72 8.52
N ILE A 84 -15.93 18.86 7.72
CA ILE A 84 -15.24 17.65 8.13
C ILE A 84 -13.77 17.68 7.69
N THR A 85 -13.26 18.86 7.34
CA THR A 85 -11.89 19.06 6.86
C THR A 85 -10.87 18.54 7.86
N ASP A 86 -11.06 18.82 9.14
CA ASP A 86 -10.13 18.37 10.18
C ASP A 86 -10.13 16.85 10.34
N ARG A 87 -11.28 16.19 10.17
CA ARG A 87 -11.35 14.72 10.16
C ARG A 87 -10.52 14.13 9.02
N TYR A 88 -10.68 14.64 7.80
CA TYR A 88 -9.90 14.19 6.65
C TYR A 88 -8.40 14.48 6.78
N ARG A 89 -8.04 15.65 7.33
CA ARG A 89 -6.65 16.00 7.63
C ARG A 89 -6.02 15.04 8.63
N GLN A 90 -6.73 14.74 9.71
CA GLN A 90 -6.24 13.80 10.73
C GLN A 90 -6.10 12.38 10.17
N GLU A 91 -7.06 11.91 9.37
CA GLU A 91 -7.01 10.60 8.73
C GLU A 91 -5.85 10.50 7.74
N PHE A 92 -5.67 11.50 6.87
CA PHE A 92 -4.53 11.58 5.95
C PHE A 92 -3.19 11.62 6.69
N MET A 93 -3.10 12.42 7.76
CA MET A 93 -1.88 12.49 8.58
C MET A 93 -1.60 11.16 9.28
N ARG A 94 -2.63 10.47 9.78
CA ARG A 94 -2.49 9.16 10.40
C ARG A 94 -1.98 8.13 9.38
N GLU A 95 -2.58 8.07 8.19
CA GLU A 95 -2.14 7.17 7.12
C GLU A 95 -0.68 7.46 6.69
N ALA A 96 -0.33 8.74 6.56
CA ALA A 96 1.04 9.13 6.24
C ALA A 96 2.05 8.71 7.32
N LEU A 97 1.69 8.88 8.59
CA LEU A 97 2.51 8.44 9.72
C LEU A 97 2.61 6.91 9.80
N GLU A 98 1.50 6.20 9.60
CA GLU A 98 1.48 4.72 9.57
C GLU A 98 2.36 4.19 8.42
N LYS A 99 2.25 4.79 7.23
CA LYS A 99 3.10 4.44 6.09
C LYS A 99 4.57 4.73 6.37
N GLN A 100 4.88 5.88 6.97
CA GLN A 100 6.25 6.25 7.34
C GLN A 100 6.81 5.33 8.44
N ALA A 101 5.98 4.88 9.39
CA ALA A 101 6.39 3.96 10.44
C ALA A 101 6.55 2.51 9.93
N SER A 102 5.89 2.14 8.83
CA SER A 102 5.85 0.76 8.31
C SER A 102 6.84 0.48 7.18
N THR A 103 7.34 1.51 6.50
CA THR A 103 8.22 1.34 5.35
C THR A 103 9.63 1.88 5.60
N ASP A 104 10.60 1.34 4.87
CA ASP A 104 11.94 1.93 4.74
C ASP A 104 11.86 3.15 3.81
N LEU A 105 12.24 4.32 4.30
CA LEU A 105 12.09 5.59 3.59
C LEU A 105 12.90 5.69 2.30
N LEU A 106 14.00 4.95 2.19
CA LEU A 106 14.84 4.97 1.00
C LEU A 106 14.24 4.11 -0.12
N THR A 107 13.81 2.91 0.22
CA THR A 107 13.41 1.88 -0.75
C THR A 107 11.90 1.79 -0.96
N GLY A 108 11.12 2.25 0.04
CA GLY A 108 9.66 2.12 0.05
C GLY A 108 9.17 0.67 0.09
N LEU A 109 10.03 -0.28 0.49
CA LEU A 109 9.66 -1.62 0.94
C LEU A 109 9.25 -1.55 2.41
N TYR A 110 8.67 -2.62 2.95
CA TYR A 110 8.49 -2.69 4.40
C TYR A 110 9.85 -2.56 5.12
N ASN A 111 9.85 -1.88 6.26
CA ASN A 111 11.02 -1.92 7.13
C ASN A 111 11.10 -3.28 7.86
N HIS A 112 12.22 -3.54 8.54
CA HIS A 112 12.48 -4.79 9.26
C HIS A 112 11.32 -5.18 10.20
N VAL A 113 10.89 -4.25 11.06
CA VAL A 113 9.87 -4.52 12.08
C VAL A 113 8.53 -4.90 11.44
N THR A 114 8.10 -4.13 10.46
CA THR A 114 6.84 -4.39 9.76
C THR A 114 6.91 -5.68 8.94
N GLY A 115 8.03 -5.92 8.25
CA GLY A 115 8.25 -7.15 7.49
C GLY A 115 8.15 -8.39 8.39
N GLU A 116 8.80 -8.36 9.55
CA GLU A 116 8.73 -9.45 10.54
C GLU A 116 7.29 -9.71 11.04
N VAL A 117 6.56 -8.63 11.40
CA VAL A 117 5.17 -8.73 11.87
C VAL A 117 4.27 -9.32 10.80
N LEU A 118 4.38 -8.85 9.55
CA LEU A 118 3.57 -9.33 8.43
C LEU A 118 3.85 -10.79 8.11
N ILE A 119 5.13 -11.21 8.09
CA ILE A 119 5.51 -12.59 7.84
C ILE A 119 4.98 -13.50 8.95
N LYS A 120 5.13 -13.13 10.24
CA LYS A 120 4.56 -13.88 11.37
C LYS A 120 3.05 -14.03 11.25
N SER A 121 2.36 -12.94 10.93
CA SER A 121 0.91 -12.98 10.72
C SER A 121 0.51 -13.91 9.57
N LYS A 122 1.27 -13.96 8.48
CA LYS A 122 1.03 -14.89 7.38
C LYS A 122 1.27 -16.35 7.79
N ILE A 123 2.36 -16.64 8.46
CA ILE A 123 2.64 -17.98 9.00
C ILE A 123 1.49 -18.47 9.89
N ASP A 124 0.95 -17.60 10.75
CA ASP A 124 -0.14 -17.95 11.67
C ASP A 124 -1.48 -18.17 10.96
N ASN A 125 -1.76 -17.39 9.89
CA ASN A 125 -3.03 -17.43 9.17
C ASN A 125 -3.04 -18.45 8.01
N GLU A 126 -1.89 -18.73 7.40
CA GLU A 126 -1.75 -19.55 6.19
C GLU A 126 -1.02 -20.89 6.50
N LYS A 127 -1.30 -21.50 7.63
CA LYS A 127 -0.61 -22.72 8.18
C LYS A 127 -0.51 -23.92 7.23
N TYR A 128 -1.32 -23.96 6.17
CA TYR A 128 -1.36 -25.07 5.22
C TYR A 128 -0.75 -24.70 3.84
N MET A 129 -0.15 -23.54 3.73
CA MET A 129 0.51 -23.09 2.50
C MET A 129 2.01 -23.35 2.57
N ASP A 130 2.58 -23.82 1.48
CA ASP A 130 4.03 -23.86 1.31
C ASP A 130 4.56 -22.44 1.11
N ALA A 131 5.72 -22.18 1.69
CA ALA A 131 6.31 -20.85 1.64
C ALA A 131 7.82 -20.89 1.42
N ALA A 132 8.35 -19.86 0.76
CA ALA A 132 9.77 -19.59 0.66
C ALA A 132 10.14 -18.39 1.51
N PHE A 133 11.09 -18.58 2.40
CA PHE A 133 11.75 -17.53 3.15
C PHE A 133 13.10 -17.25 2.52
N ILE A 134 13.31 -16.03 2.02
CA ILE A 134 14.48 -15.65 1.25
C ILE A 134 15.18 -14.50 1.96
N ILE A 135 16.48 -14.64 2.17
CA ILE A 135 17.35 -13.55 2.63
C ILE A 135 18.41 -13.33 1.58
N PHE A 136 18.65 -12.08 1.22
CA PHE A 136 19.78 -11.77 0.35
C PHE A 136 20.45 -10.45 0.72
N ASP A 137 21.69 -10.28 0.32
CA ASP A 137 22.41 -9.02 0.38
C ASP A 137 23.10 -8.68 -0.96
N ILE A 138 23.45 -7.41 -1.11
CA ILE A 138 24.18 -6.92 -2.28
C ILE A 138 25.65 -7.16 -2.06
N ASP A 139 26.23 -8.00 -2.91
CA ASP A 139 27.66 -8.33 -2.83
C ASP A 139 28.53 -7.08 -2.99
N PHE A 140 29.52 -6.95 -2.09
CA PHE A 140 30.48 -5.85 -2.12
C PHE A 140 29.86 -4.44 -2.03
N PHE A 141 28.68 -4.28 -1.41
CA PHE A 141 27.97 -3.00 -1.34
C PHE A 141 28.82 -1.89 -0.72
N LYS A 142 29.62 -2.21 0.32
CA LYS A 142 30.58 -1.25 0.88
C LYS A 142 31.56 -0.74 -0.19
N LYS A 143 32.09 -1.63 -1.05
CA LYS A 143 33.00 -1.23 -2.14
C LYS A 143 32.30 -0.32 -3.17
N ILE A 144 31.02 -0.56 -3.43
CA ILE A 144 30.20 0.33 -4.29
C ILE A 144 30.17 1.72 -3.67
N ASN A 145 29.83 1.83 -2.38
CA ASN A 145 29.81 3.10 -1.65
C ASN A 145 31.19 3.79 -1.64
N ASP A 146 32.25 3.04 -1.34
CA ASP A 146 33.61 3.58 -1.26
C ASP A 146 34.11 4.09 -2.63
N THR A 147 33.65 3.48 -3.73
CA THR A 147 34.10 3.80 -5.10
C THR A 147 33.25 4.86 -5.78
N ARG A 148 31.92 4.83 -5.60
CA ARG A 148 30.93 5.65 -6.31
C ARG A 148 30.20 6.64 -5.40
N GLY A 149 30.44 6.57 -4.09
CA GLY A 149 29.80 7.42 -3.08
C GLY A 149 28.46 6.83 -2.57
N HIS A 150 28.06 7.26 -1.37
CA HIS A 150 26.82 6.81 -0.71
C HIS A 150 25.56 7.10 -1.53
N TYR A 151 25.48 8.23 -2.21
CA TYR A 151 24.35 8.56 -3.06
C TYR A 151 24.13 7.51 -4.17
N PHE A 152 25.20 7.04 -4.78
CA PHE A 152 25.11 5.97 -5.78
C PHE A 152 24.66 4.64 -5.15
N GLY A 153 25.17 4.32 -3.95
CA GLY A 153 24.68 3.16 -3.19
C GLY A 153 23.20 3.25 -2.87
N ASP A 154 22.69 4.43 -2.51
CA ASP A 154 21.26 4.65 -2.29
C ASP A 154 20.43 4.41 -3.57
N CYS A 155 20.92 4.87 -4.73
CA CYS A 155 20.29 4.59 -6.02
C CYS A 155 20.27 3.06 -6.34
N VAL A 156 21.34 2.34 -6.00
CA VAL A 156 21.38 0.87 -6.15
C VAL A 156 20.33 0.20 -5.27
N LEU A 157 20.22 0.60 -4.00
CA LEU A 157 19.19 0.08 -3.08
C LEU A 157 17.76 0.35 -3.58
N GLN A 158 17.52 1.56 -4.08
CA GLN A 158 16.23 1.92 -4.69
C GLN A 158 15.92 1.08 -5.92
N LYS A 159 16.93 0.85 -6.79
CA LYS A 159 16.77 0.03 -7.99
C LYS A 159 16.47 -1.43 -7.65
N VAL A 160 17.16 -2.00 -6.67
CA VAL A 160 16.87 -3.35 -6.15
C VAL A 160 15.44 -3.45 -5.64
N ALA A 161 14.99 -2.47 -4.86
CA ALA A 161 13.63 -2.44 -4.35
C ALA A 161 12.56 -2.31 -5.46
N GLU A 162 12.81 -1.50 -6.50
CA GLU A 162 11.95 -1.38 -7.67
C GLU A 162 11.79 -2.73 -8.38
N ILE A 163 12.90 -3.42 -8.61
CA ILE A 163 12.91 -4.74 -9.23
C ILE A 163 12.13 -5.75 -8.38
N LEU A 164 12.35 -5.77 -7.06
CA LEU A 164 11.62 -6.65 -6.15
C LEU A 164 10.11 -6.43 -6.22
N LYS A 165 9.66 -5.17 -6.18
CA LYS A 165 8.23 -4.83 -6.30
C LYS A 165 7.62 -5.33 -7.61
N GLY A 166 8.40 -5.37 -8.69
CA GLY A 166 7.95 -5.92 -9.98
C GLY A 166 7.97 -7.46 -10.05
N CYS A 167 8.67 -8.13 -9.15
CA CYS A 167 8.81 -9.59 -9.14
C CYS A 167 7.89 -10.31 -8.17
N ILE A 168 7.34 -9.62 -7.18
CA ILE A 168 6.48 -10.19 -6.13
C ILE A 168 5.03 -9.76 -6.33
N ARG A 169 4.09 -10.50 -5.74
CA ARG A 169 2.66 -10.20 -5.78
C ARG A 169 2.30 -9.23 -4.67
N GLU A 170 1.79 -8.07 -5.06
CA GLU A 170 1.30 -7.07 -4.09
C GLU A 170 0.21 -7.67 -3.18
N ASN A 171 0.25 -7.36 -1.89
CA ASN A 171 -0.66 -7.85 -0.84
C ASN A 171 -0.63 -9.36 -0.56
N GLN A 172 0.09 -10.16 -1.34
CA GLN A 172 0.24 -11.59 -1.11
C GLN A 172 1.62 -11.95 -0.58
N ASP A 173 2.66 -11.40 -1.19
CA ASP A 173 4.03 -11.63 -0.78
C ASP A 173 4.53 -10.47 0.11
N VAL A 174 5.55 -10.71 0.90
CA VAL A 174 6.15 -9.69 1.75
C VAL A 174 7.60 -9.48 1.30
N ALA A 175 7.97 -8.24 1.03
CA ALA A 175 9.36 -7.84 0.84
C ALA A 175 9.71 -6.70 1.79
N SER A 176 10.81 -6.84 2.50
CA SER A 176 11.31 -5.85 3.46
C SER A 176 12.80 -5.62 3.31
N ARG A 177 13.22 -4.40 3.64
CA ARG A 177 14.63 -4.10 3.85
C ARG A 177 14.94 -4.34 5.33
N TYR A 178 15.81 -5.32 5.58
CA TYR A 178 16.16 -5.72 6.94
C TYR A 178 17.12 -4.69 7.57
N GLY A 179 18.07 -4.19 6.82
CA GLY A 179 19.00 -3.14 7.19
C GLY A 179 20.19 -3.07 6.23
N GLY A 180 20.79 -1.90 6.08
CA GLY A 180 21.93 -1.75 5.17
C GLY A 180 21.63 -2.20 3.75
N ASP A 181 22.27 -3.26 3.30
CA ASP A 181 22.14 -3.92 2.00
C ASP A 181 21.41 -5.28 2.08
N GLU A 182 20.80 -5.59 3.23
CA GLU A 182 20.09 -6.85 3.47
C GLU A 182 18.59 -6.72 3.24
N PHE A 183 18.01 -7.69 2.54
CA PHE A 183 16.59 -7.78 2.20
C PHE A 183 16.02 -9.14 2.59
N VAL A 184 14.76 -9.15 3.00
CA VAL A 184 14.00 -10.36 3.31
C VAL A 184 12.74 -10.40 2.45
N ILE A 185 12.45 -11.58 1.88
CA ILE A 185 11.25 -11.83 1.09
C ILE A 185 10.57 -13.07 1.65
N PHE A 186 9.24 -13.03 1.72
CA PHE A 186 8.41 -14.18 2.05
C PHE A 186 7.34 -14.36 0.97
N ILE A 187 7.32 -15.53 0.34
CA ILE A 187 6.44 -15.86 -0.79
C ILE A 187 5.71 -17.15 -0.45
N THR A 188 4.38 -17.14 -0.57
CA THR A 188 3.59 -18.37 -0.53
C THR A 188 3.41 -18.91 -1.94
N TYR A 189 3.47 -20.24 -2.12
CA TYR A 189 3.34 -20.89 -3.43
C TYR A 189 2.50 -22.16 -3.34
N LYS A 190 2.05 -22.65 -4.50
CA LYS A 190 1.24 -23.87 -4.58
C LYS A 190 2.02 -25.05 -5.19
N GLN A 191 2.95 -24.75 -6.08
CA GLN A 191 3.80 -25.73 -6.74
C GLN A 191 5.26 -25.32 -6.55
N GLU A 192 6.10 -26.27 -6.21
CA GLU A 192 7.51 -26.01 -5.91
C GLU A 192 8.27 -25.48 -7.13
N ASP A 193 7.90 -25.91 -8.34
CA ASP A 193 8.51 -25.40 -9.57
C ASP A 193 8.30 -23.90 -9.75
N ASP A 194 7.15 -23.35 -9.33
CA ASP A 194 6.86 -21.92 -9.42
C ASP A 194 7.87 -21.08 -8.61
N ILE A 195 8.30 -21.58 -7.43
CA ILE A 195 9.22 -20.81 -6.58
C ILE A 195 10.63 -20.80 -7.13
N TYR A 196 11.10 -21.89 -7.77
CA TYR A 196 12.40 -21.90 -8.44
C TYR A 196 12.46 -20.85 -9.56
N ASP A 197 11.41 -20.74 -10.36
CA ASP A 197 11.30 -19.74 -11.43
C ASP A 197 11.26 -18.31 -10.87
N ILE A 198 10.54 -18.09 -9.77
CA ILE A 198 10.49 -16.78 -9.12
C ILE A 198 11.85 -16.38 -8.56
N VAL A 199 12.54 -17.30 -7.87
CA VAL A 199 13.87 -17.06 -7.30
C VAL A 199 14.87 -16.73 -8.41
N ASP A 200 14.89 -17.53 -9.47
CA ASP A 200 15.79 -17.32 -10.62
C ASP A 200 15.52 -15.99 -11.32
N ARG A 201 14.23 -15.63 -11.48
CA ARG A 201 13.82 -14.34 -12.04
C ARG A 201 14.29 -13.16 -11.19
N ILE A 202 14.09 -13.21 -9.86
CA ILE A 202 14.54 -12.16 -8.94
C ILE A 202 16.07 -12.05 -9.01
N PHE A 203 16.77 -13.17 -8.91
CA PHE A 203 18.22 -13.21 -8.93
C PHE A 203 18.80 -12.59 -10.21
N LYS A 204 18.29 -13.00 -11.37
CA LYS A 204 18.72 -12.49 -12.68
C LYS A 204 18.38 -11.03 -12.88
N ALA A 205 17.20 -10.60 -12.45
CA ALA A 205 16.78 -9.22 -12.61
C ALA A 205 17.61 -8.24 -11.77
N ILE A 206 18.03 -8.65 -10.58
CA ILE A 206 18.88 -7.82 -9.71
C ILE A 206 20.34 -7.93 -10.11
N SER A 207 20.83 -9.14 -10.47
CA SER A 207 22.23 -9.38 -10.84
C SER A 207 22.53 -8.85 -12.26
N THR A 208 22.44 -7.55 -12.44
CA THR A 208 22.57 -6.86 -13.72
C THR A 208 23.49 -5.65 -13.63
N GLN A 209 23.76 -5.04 -14.77
CA GLN A 209 24.54 -3.80 -14.82
C GLN A 209 23.61 -2.59 -14.60
N TYR A 210 23.98 -1.72 -13.66
CA TYR A 210 23.30 -0.47 -13.37
C TYR A 210 24.31 0.68 -13.46
N ASP A 211 24.08 1.61 -14.36
CA ASP A 211 24.92 2.79 -14.60
C ASP A 211 26.44 2.45 -14.64
N GLY A 212 26.80 1.42 -15.42
CA GLY A 212 28.19 0.96 -15.55
C GLY A 212 28.77 0.20 -14.35
N CYS A 213 27.97 -0.07 -13.32
CA CYS A 213 28.34 -0.88 -12.16
C CYS A 213 27.64 -2.24 -12.23
N GLN A 214 28.41 -3.33 -12.17
CA GLN A 214 27.86 -4.68 -12.06
C GLN A 214 27.33 -4.89 -10.64
N ILE A 215 26.03 -5.11 -10.50
CA ILE A 215 25.40 -5.50 -9.26
C ILE A 215 25.37 -7.01 -9.19
N SER A 216 25.76 -7.56 -8.05
CA SER A 216 25.68 -8.98 -7.71
C SER A 216 25.03 -9.14 -6.35
N ILE A 217 24.28 -10.21 -6.17
CA ILE A 217 23.65 -10.54 -4.88
C ILE A 217 23.98 -11.97 -4.50
N SER A 218 24.06 -12.22 -3.21
CA SER A 218 24.05 -13.57 -2.63
C SER A 218 22.73 -13.80 -1.93
N MET A 219 22.08 -14.96 -2.18
CA MET A 219 20.75 -15.28 -1.62
C MET A 219 20.78 -16.62 -0.89
N GLY A 220 20.12 -16.69 0.25
CA GLY A 220 19.76 -17.90 0.96
C GLY A 220 18.25 -18.11 0.95
N ILE A 221 17.81 -19.31 0.58
CA ILE A 221 16.40 -19.65 0.44
C ILE A 221 16.10 -20.84 1.34
N PHE A 222 15.05 -20.75 2.14
CA PHE A 222 14.47 -21.86 2.86
C PHE A 222 13.03 -22.09 2.37
N LEU A 223 12.73 -23.34 2.00
CA LEU A 223 11.37 -23.77 1.65
C LEU A 223 10.72 -24.44 2.85
N ALA A 224 9.63 -23.87 3.31
CA ALA A 224 8.81 -24.41 4.39
C ALA A 224 7.59 -25.10 3.80
N SER A 225 7.39 -26.36 4.16
CA SER A 225 6.17 -27.10 3.84
C SER A 225 5.12 -26.83 4.89
N ALA A 226 3.90 -26.47 4.45
CA ALA A 226 2.75 -26.20 5.30
C ALA A 226 3.01 -25.16 6.43
N CYS A 227 4.01 -24.29 6.28
CA CYS A 227 4.41 -23.29 7.29
C CYS A 227 4.47 -23.85 8.74
N GLU A 228 4.94 -25.10 8.90
CA GLU A 228 5.06 -25.75 10.22
C GLU A 228 6.09 -25.06 11.12
N GLU A 229 6.99 -24.28 10.52
CA GLU A 229 8.09 -23.63 11.21
C GLU A 229 7.79 -22.16 11.49
N GLY A 230 8.17 -21.69 12.67
CA GLY A 230 8.05 -20.26 13.03
C GLY A 230 9.10 -19.39 12.33
N TYR A 231 8.84 -18.09 12.29
CA TYR A 231 9.68 -17.07 11.67
C TYR A 231 11.18 -17.24 11.95
N TYR A 232 11.56 -17.41 13.20
CA TYR A 232 12.99 -17.47 13.60
C TYR A 232 13.71 -18.71 13.06
N GLU A 233 13.05 -19.85 12.96
CA GLU A 233 13.66 -21.05 12.39
C GLU A 233 13.81 -20.92 10.88
N MET A 234 12.80 -20.36 10.19
CA MET A 234 12.88 -20.05 8.77
C MET A 234 14.03 -19.08 8.47
N TYR A 235 14.08 -17.97 9.25
CA TYR A 235 15.15 -16.98 9.15
C TYR A 235 16.53 -17.64 9.29
N LYS A 236 16.73 -18.39 10.36
CA LYS A 236 18.02 -19.05 10.66
C LYS A 236 18.48 -20.03 9.58
N LYS A 237 17.52 -20.76 8.98
CA LYS A 237 17.83 -21.68 7.87
C LYS A 237 18.18 -20.92 6.59
N ALA A 238 17.44 -19.89 6.24
CA ALA A 238 17.76 -19.04 5.10
C ALA A 238 19.09 -18.30 5.28
N ASP A 239 19.39 -17.77 6.47
CA ASP A 239 20.65 -17.09 6.79
C ASP A 239 21.86 -18.04 6.65
N ARG A 240 21.74 -19.28 7.12
CA ARG A 240 22.79 -20.30 6.90
C ARG A 240 23.02 -20.57 5.41
N ALA A 241 21.96 -20.60 4.60
CA ALA A 241 22.09 -20.77 3.16
C ALA A 241 22.75 -19.55 2.51
N LEU A 242 22.40 -18.33 2.93
CA LEU A 242 23.05 -17.10 2.50
C LEU A 242 24.55 -17.09 2.83
N TYR A 243 24.89 -17.49 4.06
CA TYR A 243 26.30 -17.61 4.46
C TYR A 243 27.07 -18.57 3.54
N ARG A 244 26.48 -19.75 3.23
CA ARG A 244 27.08 -20.71 2.27
C ARG A 244 27.23 -20.11 0.87
N ALA A 245 26.26 -19.31 0.40
CA ALA A 245 26.36 -18.63 -0.89
C ALA A 245 27.55 -17.65 -0.91
N LYS A 246 27.74 -16.89 0.18
CA LYS A 246 28.89 -15.97 0.34
C LYS A 246 30.24 -16.72 0.37
N GLU A 247 30.33 -17.83 1.13
CA GLU A 247 31.57 -18.65 1.19
C GLU A 247 31.89 -19.31 -0.14
N ALA A 248 30.90 -19.75 -0.91
CA ALA A 248 31.08 -20.36 -2.20
C ALA A 248 31.52 -19.38 -3.32
N GLY A 249 31.79 -18.12 -2.96
CA GLY A 249 32.34 -17.10 -3.89
C GLY A 249 31.33 -16.05 -4.30
N LYS A 250 30.18 -15.92 -3.59
CA LYS A 250 29.13 -14.91 -3.83
C LYS A 250 28.45 -15.05 -5.20
N GLY A 251 27.60 -14.11 -5.58
CA GLY A 251 26.94 -14.06 -6.88
C GLY A 251 26.10 -15.29 -7.19
N ARG A 252 25.42 -15.84 -6.21
CA ARG A 252 24.60 -17.05 -6.33
C ARG A 252 23.51 -17.14 -5.29
N TYR A 253 22.59 -18.05 -5.51
CA TYR A 253 21.62 -18.43 -4.49
C TYR A 253 21.81 -19.87 -4.06
N ILE A 254 21.47 -20.20 -2.81
CA ILE A 254 21.53 -21.54 -2.24
C ILE A 254 20.23 -21.81 -1.49
N PHE A 255 19.62 -22.96 -1.76
CA PHE A 255 18.52 -23.49 -0.98
C PHE A 255 19.05 -24.19 0.29
N SER A 256 18.41 -23.91 1.41
CA SER A 256 18.66 -24.63 2.67
C SER A 256 18.00 -26.00 2.59
N ASN A 257 18.75 -27.02 2.83
CA ASN A 257 18.23 -28.38 3.07
C ASN A 257 17.70 -28.47 4.50
#